data_a95e9ecd9e5d0c9207a6465477c6c107
#
_entry.id   a95e9ecd9e5d0c9207a6465477c6c107
#
_cell.length_a   1.000
_cell.length_b   1.000
_cell.length_c   1.000
_cell.angle_alpha   90.00
_cell.angle_beta   90.00
_cell.angle_gamma   90.00
#
_symmetry.space_group_name_H-M   'P 1'
#
loop_
_entity.id
_entity.type
_entity.pdbx_description
1 polymer ?
#
loop_
_entity_poly.entity_id
_entity_poly.type
_entity_poly.pdbx_seq_one_letter_code
_entity_poly.pdbx_strand_id
1 'polypeptide(L)'
;MTAPHSDLRQRLEGLNLYLVGMMGSGKSSAGRHLAEQLGYRFLDADTTLEQVAGRPIPELFATEGEEGFRRLEAAVLNQIASWHSLVVATGGGVVTQPQNWGQLHQGVVIWLDAPDSLLLQRLAADPTPRPLMAVANPAARLAELLEQRRPLSAQADLHIQQDGRPADQVAAQILEALPSVIKQRSAPPQHQLEVVNEAGERGRSIN
;
A
#
# COMPACT_ATOMS: atom_id res chain seq x y z
N MET A 1 -14.39 0.97 -25.50
CA MET A 1 -14.70 0.22 -24.28
C MET A 1 -13.90 0.85 -23.15
N THR A 2 -14.53 1.57 -22.24
CA THR A 2 -13.91 2.12 -21.03
C THR A 2 -13.46 0.96 -20.14
N ALA A 3 -12.23 1.02 -19.61
CA ALA A 3 -11.73 0.01 -18.68
C ALA A 3 -12.71 -0.09 -17.47
N PRO A 4 -12.98 -1.31 -16.95
CA PRO A 4 -14.02 -1.54 -15.95
C PRO A 4 -13.87 -0.71 -14.66
N HIS A 5 -12.72 -0.08 -14.40
CA HIS A 5 -12.46 0.76 -13.21
C HIS A 5 -11.96 2.16 -13.56
N SER A 6 -12.34 2.70 -14.73
CA SER A 6 -11.92 4.05 -15.16
C SER A 6 -12.36 5.16 -14.20
N ASP A 7 -13.58 5.08 -13.65
CA ASP A 7 -14.09 6.02 -12.66
C ASP A 7 -13.28 5.97 -11.34
N LEU A 8 -12.99 4.76 -10.85
CA LEU A 8 -12.19 4.57 -9.64
C LEU A 8 -10.77 5.10 -9.81
N ARG A 9 -10.14 4.83 -10.97
CA ARG A 9 -8.82 5.37 -11.31
C ARG A 9 -8.81 6.89 -11.33
N GLN A 10 -9.85 7.50 -11.90
CA GLN A 10 -9.97 8.96 -11.95
C GLN A 10 -10.13 9.54 -10.53
N ARG A 11 -10.92 8.91 -9.66
CA ARG A 11 -11.10 9.33 -8.26
C ARG A 11 -9.84 9.17 -7.42
N LEU A 12 -8.99 8.18 -7.72
CA LEU A 12 -7.70 7.96 -7.06
C LEU A 12 -6.68 9.06 -7.39
N GLU A 13 -6.82 9.76 -8.52
CA GLU A 13 -5.95 10.88 -8.93
C GLU A 13 -4.44 10.59 -8.84
N GLY A 14 -4.07 9.34 -9.07
CA GLY A 14 -2.69 8.90 -8.98
C GLY A 14 -2.18 8.56 -7.58
N LEU A 15 -3.02 8.57 -6.55
CA LEU A 15 -2.64 8.09 -5.20
C LEU A 15 -2.07 6.68 -5.26
N ASN A 16 -1.00 6.45 -4.52
CA ASN A 16 -0.44 5.11 -4.35
C ASN A 16 -1.34 4.27 -3.43
N LEU A 17 -1.39 2.96 -3.69
CA LEU A 17 -2.05 1.99 -2.84
C LEU A 17 -0.97 1.14 -2.15
N TYR A 18 -0.89 1.21 -0.82
CA TYR A 18 0.09 0.47 -0.03
C TYR A 18 -0.56 -0.75 0.61
N LEU A 19 -0.14 -1.93 0.20
CA LEU A 19 -0.58 -3.18 0.81
C LEU A 19 0.31 -3.50 2.00
N VAL A 20 -0.24 -3.45 3.21
CA VAL A 20 0.44 -3.83 4.45
C VAL A 20 -0.12 -5.16 4.99
N GLY A 21 0.61 -5.81 5.88
CA GLY A 21 0.23 -7.08 6.49
C GLY A 21 1.40 -8.03 6.62
N MET A 22 1.18 -9.14 7.34
CA MET A 22 2.23 -10.12 7.61
C MET A 22 2.77 -10.78 6.33
N MET A 23 4.00 -11.29 6.39
CA MET A 23 4.54 -12.17 5.36
C MET A 23 3.58 -13.35 5.13
N GLY A 24 3.37 -13.74 3.87
CA GLY A 24 2.38 -14.79 3.52
C GLY A 24 0.92 -14.30 3.44
N SER A 25 0.60 -13.03 3.76
CA SER A 25 -0.77 -12.50 3.64
C SER A 25 -1.25 -12.28 2.20
N GLY A 26 -0.38 -12.44 1.19
CA GLY A 26 -0.76 -12.37 -0.23
C GLY A 26 -0.62 -10.98 -0.86
N LYS A 27 0.10 -10.04 -0.24
CA LYS A 27 0.30 -8.68 -0.74
C LYS A 27 0.78 -8.62 -2.19
N SER A 28 1.86 -9.34 -2.50
CA SER A 28 2.45 -9.31 -3.85
C SER A 28 1.54 -9.93 -4.89
N SER A 29 0.84 -11.04 -4.56
CA SER A 29 -0.09 -11.70 -5.49
C SER A 29 -1.33 -10.83 -5.75
N ALA A 30 -2.03 -10.38 -4.70
CA ALA A 30 -3.19 -9.51 -4.84
C ALA A 30 -2.82 -8.16 -5.46
N GLY A 31 -1.66 -7.61 -5.10
CA GLY A 31 -1.16 -6.33 -5.61
C GLY A 31 -0.95 -6.32 -7.12
N ARG A 32 -0.45 -7.40 -7.71
CA ARG A 32 -0.29 -7.53 -9.18
C ARG A 32 -1.64 -7.46 -9.89
N HIS A 33 -2.64 -8.22 -9.44
CA HIS A 33 -3.99 -8.20 -9.99
C HIS A 33 -4.66 -6.83 -9.82
N LEU A 34 -4.49 -6.23 -8.64
CA LEU A 34 -5.03 -4.90 -8.36
C LEU A 34 -4.43 -3.83 -9.29
N ALA A 35 -3.12 -3.86 -9.49
CA ALA A 35 -2.40 -2.95 -10.38
C ALA A 35 -2.86 -3.09 -11.83
N GLU A 36 -3.00 -4.33 -12.31
CA GLU A 36 -3.49 -4.63 -13.66
C GLU A 36 -4.89 -4.06 -13.89
N GLN A 37 -5.83 -4.28 -12.95
CA GLN A 37 -7.22 -3.83 -13.07
C GLN A 37 -7.36 -2.30 -13.03
N LEU A 38 -6.48 -1.60 -12.29
CA LEU A 38 -6.44 -0.14 -12.21
C LEU A 38 -5.60 0.51 -13.34
N GLY A 39 -4.80 -0.28 -14.07
CA GLY A 39 -3.79 0.26 -14.98
C GLY A 39 -2.69 1.03 -14.24
N TYR A 40 -2.36 0.61 -13.03
CA TYR A 40 -1.26 1.10 -12.19
C TYR A 40 -0.02 0.21 -12.40
N ARG A 41 1.15 0.71 -11.99
CA ARG A 41 2.34 -0.14 -11.92
C ARG A 41 2.37 -0.87 -10.58
N PHE A 42 2.74 -2.14 -10.61
CA PHE A 42 3.02 -2.90 -9.39
C PHE A 42 4.48 -2.75 -8.99
N LEU A 43 4.71 -2.62 -7.68
CA LEU A 43 6.03 -2.57 -7.09
C LEU A 43 6.06 -3.41 -5.81
N ASP A 44 7.07 -4.27 -5.68
CA ASP A 44 7.38 -4.97 -4.43
C ASP A 44 8.52 -4.25 -3.73
N ALA A 45 8.26 -3.74 -2.52
CA ALA A 45 9.21 -2.91 -1.78
C ALA A 45 10.44 -3.71 -1.33
N ASP A 46 10.27 -5.00 -0.98
CA ASP A 46 11.39 -5.87 -0.60
C ASP A 46 12.30 -6.12 -1.80
N THR A 47 11.74 -6.43 -2.99
CA THR A 47 12.52 -6.57 -4.23
C THR A 47 13.24 -5.27 -4.60
N THR A 48 12.57 -4.13 -4.47
CA THR A 48 13.17 -2.81 -4.76
C THR A 48 14.32 -2.51 -3.79
N LEU A 49 14.16 -2.85 -2.52
CA LEU A 49 15.19 -2.68 -1.50
C LEU A 49 16.44 -3.50 -1.84
N GLU A 50 16.29 -4.76 -2.24
CA GLU A 50 17.41 -5.62 -2.66
C GLU A 50 18.14 -5.05 -3.89
N GLN A 51 17.39 -4.52 -4.87
CA GLN A 51 17.97 -3.87 -6.05
C GLN A 51 18.77 -2.62 -5.69
N VAL A 52 18.25 -1.77 -4.81
CA VAL A 52 18.94 -0.56 -4.34
C VAL A 52 20.18 -0.90 -3.51
N ALA A 53 20.07 -1.92 -2.64
CA ALA A 53 21.17 -2.35 -1.79
C ALA A 53 22.24 -3.14 -2.55
N GLY A 54 21.91 -3.72 -3.72
CA GLY A 54 22.78 -4.64 -4.46
C GLY A 54 23.04 -5.97 -3.74
N ARG A 55 22.24 -6.28 -2.71
CA ARG A 55 22.40 -7.46 -1.83
C ARG A 55 21.02 -7.99 -1.40
N PRO A 56 20.88 -9.31 -1.19
CA PRO A 56 19.65 -9.90 -0.69
C PRO A 56 19.36 -9.53 0.77
N ILE A 57 18.08 -9.49 1.15
CA ILE A 57 17.63 -9.14 2.51
C ILE A 57 18.30 -9.98 3.61
N PRO A 58 18.48 -11.31 3.47
CA PRO A 58 19.19 -12.08 4.50
C PRO A 58 20.62 -11.60 4.76
N GLU A 59 21.34 -11.16 3.73
CA GLU A 59 22.69 -10.60 3.87
C GLU A 59 22.66 -9.24 4.57
N LEU A 60 21.68 -8.39 4.25
CA LEU A 60 21.48 -7.11 4.92
C LEU A 60 21.25 -7.30 6.43
N PHE A 61 20.40 -8.26 6.80
CA PHE A 61 20.19 -8.59 8.21
C PHE A 61 21.44 -9.11 8.90
N ALA A 62 22.24 -9.93 8.21
CA ALA A 62 23.47 -10.49 8.76
C ALA A 62 24.56 -9.43 8.97
N THR A 63 24.65 -8.45 8.08
CA THR A 63 25.72 -7.42 8.09
C THR A 63 25.35 -6.16 8.86
N GLU A 64 24.08 -5.71 8.79
CA GLU A 64 23.62 -4.43 9.33
C GLU A 64 22.62 -4.58 10.49
N GLY A 65 22.19 -5.80 10.76
CA GLY A 65 21.17 -6.10 11.75
C GLY A 65 19.78 -5.58 11.36
N GLU A 66 18.81 -5.79 12.25
CA GLU A 66 17.44 -5.34 12.00
C GLU A 66 17.34 -3.81 11.90
N GLU A 67 18.08 -3.09 12.74
CA GLU A 67 18.04 -1.62 12.75
C GLU A 67 18.57 -1.02 11.43
N GLY A 68 19.68 -1.54 10.90
CA GLY A 68 20.22 -1.11 9.61
C GLY A 68 19.26 -1.40 8.47
N PHE A 69 18.66 -2.60 8.47
CA PHE A 69 17.61 -2.95 7.51
C PHE A 69 16.43 -1.98 7.57
N ARG A 70 15.93 -1.63 8.78
CA ARG A 70 14.80 -0.70 8.94
C ARG A 70 15.11 0.72 8.44
N ARG A 71 16.34 1.20 8.62
CA ARG A 71 16.76 2.49 8.05
C ARG A 71 16.69 2.47 6.51
N LEU A 72 17.16 1.38 5.89
CA LEU A 72 17.13 1.23 4.44
C LEU A 72 15.69 1.05 3.92
N GLU A 73 14.87 0.25 4.61
CA GLU A 73 13.44 0.08 4.30
C GLU A 73 12.70 1.43 4.30
N ALA A 74 12.94 2.27 5.31
CA ALA A 74 12.34 3.61 5.39
C ALA A 74 12.84 4.55 4.28
N ALA A 75 14.12 4.50 3.92
CA ALA A 75 14.67 5.29 2.82
C ALA A 75 14.06 4.90 1.46
N VAL A 76 13.93 3.59 1.19
CA VAL A 76 13.30 3.07 -0.01
C VAL A 76 11.82 3.44 -0.05
N LEU A 77 11.08 3.31 1.06
CA LEU A 77 9.68 3.73 1.14
C LEU A 77 9.51 5.22 0.84
N ASN A 78 10.38 6.07 1.38
CA ASN A 78 10.36 7.51 1.14
C ASN A 78 10.56 7.83 -0.37
N GLN A 79 11.44 7.12 -1.04
CA GLN A 79 11.64 7.26 -2.49
C GLN A 79 10.41 6.79 -3.27
N ILE A 80 9.82 5.64 -2.91
CA ILE A 80 8.60 5.11 -3.53
C ILE A 80 7.43 6.11 -3.36
N ALA A 81 7.31 6.75 -2.21
CA ALA A 81 6.24 7.72 -1.93
C ALA A 81 6.31 8.98 -2.82
N SER A 82 7.46 9.29 -3.42
CA SER A 82 7.59 10.39 -4.39
C SER A 82 7.02 10.07 -5.78
N TRP A 83 6.67 8.82 -6.05
CA TRP A 83 6.06 8.37 -7.30
C TRP A 83 4.54 8.26 -7.18
N HIS A 84 3.85 8.14 -8.31
CA HIS A 84 2.40 8.10 -8.38
C HIS A 84 1.89 6.90 -9.16
N SER A 85 0.62 6.55 -8.93
CA SER A 85 -0.08 5.46 -9.64
C SER A 85 0.61 4.10 -9.45
N LEU A 86 1.00 3.81 -8.21
CA LEU A 86 1.60 2.55 -7.82
C LEU A 86 0.64 1.73 -6.93
N VAL A 87 0.69 0.41 -7.11
CA VAL A 87 0.29 -0.55 -6.09
C VAL A 87 1.56 -1.12 -5.49
N VAL A 88 1.79 -0.88 -4.22
CA VAL A 88 3.02 -1.23 -3.51
C VAL A 88 2.76 -2.35 -2.51
N ALA A 89 3.37 -3.51 -2.73
CA ALA A 89 3.45 -4.53 -1.69
C ALA A 89 4.61 -4.19 -0.75
N THR A 90 4.32 -3.87 0.49
CA THR A 90 5.33 -3.47 1.47
C THR A 90 5.95 -4.67 2.19
N GLY A 91 7.11 -4.48 2.82
CA GLY A 91 7.68 -5.43 3.77
C GLY A 91 6.75 -5.64 4.98
N GLY A 92 6.74 -6.86 5.54
CA GLY A 92 5.84 -7.20 6.65
C GLY A 92 6.09 -6.41 7.94
N GLY A 93 7.22 -5.75 8.06
CA GLY A 93 7.59 -4.94 9.23
C GLY A 93 7.47 -3.44 9.04
N VAL A 94 7.05 -2.97 7.87
CA VAL A 94 6.99 -1.53 7.55
C VAL A 94 6.17 -0.72 8.58
N VAL A 95 5.13 -1.34 9.13
CA VAL A 95 4.21 -0.73 10.11
C VAL A 95 4.83 -0.51 11.49
N THR A 96 5.98 -1.16 11.80
CA THR A 96 6.63 -1.06 13.11
C THR A 96 7.39 0.23 13.32
N GLN A 97 7.65 0.97 12.26
CA GLN A 97 8.36 2.24 12.30
C GLN A 97 7.37 3.41 12.20
N PRO A 98 7.18 4.22 13.28
CA PRO A 98 6.22 5.32 13.26
C PRO A 98 6.42 6.33 12.13
N GLN A 99 7.67 6.60 11.74
CA GLN A 99 7.99 7.51 10.64
C GLN A 99 7.47 7.03 9.28
N ASN A 100 7.32 5.72 9.07
CA ASN A 100 6.82 5.18 7.81
C ASN A 100 5.34 5.54 7.57
N TRP A 101 4.55 5.70 8.64
CA TRP A 101 3.14 6.04 8.54
C TRP A 101 2.91 7.40 7.88
N GLY A 102 3.82 8.37 8.08
CA GLY A 102 3.79 9.65 7.39
C GLY A 102 3.88 9.52 5.87
N GLN A 103 4.61 8.51 5.36
CA GLN A 103 4.72 8.20 3.93
C GLN A 103 3.53 7.36 3.45
N LEU A 104 3.15 6.35 4.21
CA LEU A 104 2.02 5.47 3.86
C LEU A 104 0.72 6.25 3.71
N HIS A 105 0.42 7.20 4.62
CA HIS A 105 -0.79 8.02 4.59
C HIS A 105 -0.79 9.13 3.51
N GLN A 106 0.26 9.23 2.68
CA GLN A 106 0.20 10.01 1.44
C GLN A 106 -0.57 9.29 0.33
N GLY A 107 -0.89 8.01 0.51
CA GLY A 107 -1.73 7.19 -0.35
C GLY A 107 -2.85 6.54 0.44
N VAL A 108 -3.36 5.42 -0.06
CA VAL A 108 -4.36 4.58 0.62
C VAL A 108 -3.66 3.34 1.17
N VAL A 109 -3.78 3.11 2.47
CA VAL A 109 -3.19 1.97 3.15
C VAL A 109 -4.23 0.85 3.29
N ILE A 110 -3.89 -0.34 2.80
CA ILE A 110 -4.78 -1.51 2.75
C ILE A 110 -4.13 -2.63 3.54
N TRP A 111 -4.74 -3.02 4.65
CA TRP A 111 -4.26 -4.13 5.45
C TRP A 111 -4.87 -5.45 5.00
N LEU A 112 -4.01 -6.39 4.55
CA LEU A 112 -4.38 -7.77 4.29
C LEU A 112 -4.12 -8.58 5.57
N ASP A 113 -5.18 -8.84 6.34
CA ASP A 113 -5.12 -9.63 7.57
C ASP A 113 -5.49 -11.08 7.28
N ALA A 114 -4.62 -12.00 7.65
CA ALA A 114 -4.81 -13.43 7.43
C ALA A 114 -4.76 -14.19 8.76
N PRO A 115 -5.56 -15.26 8.91
CA PRO A 115 -5.47 -16.15 10.07
C PRO A 115 -4.08 -16.77 10.19
N ASP A 116 -3.64 -16.99 11.41
CA ASP A 116 -2.32 -17.57 11.73
C ASP A 116 -2.10 -18.90 11.01
N SER A 117 -3.14 -19.75 10.96
CA SER A 117 -3.09 -21.04 10.26
C SER A 117 -2.82 -20.92 8.77
N LEU A 118 -3.44 -19.94 8.10
CA LEU A 118 -3.22 -19.67 6.67
C LEU A 118 -1.81 -19.13 6.42
N LEU A 119 -1.34 -18.25 7.29
CA LEU A 119 0.02 -17.71 7.20
C LEU A 119 1.06 -18.81 7.37
N LEU A 120 0.93 -19.67 8.39
CA LEU A 120 1.82 -20.80 8.63
C LEU A 120 1.84 -21.77 7.45
N GLN A 121 0.67 -22.10 6.91
CA GLN A 121 0.57 -22.97 5.74
C GLN A 121 1.33 -22.39 4.53
N ARG A 122 1.14 -21.10 4.25
CA ARG A 122 1.80 -20.44 3.12
C ARG A 122 3.30 -20.30 3.34
N LEU A 123 3.73 -19.99 4.57
CA LEU A 123 5.14 -19.90 4.91
C LEU A 123 5.86 -21.24 4.80
N ALA A 124 5.20 -22.34 5.17
CA ALA A 124 5.74 -23.67 5.03
C ALA A 124 5.88 -24.13 3.57
N ALA A 125 5.01 -23.63 2.69
CA ALA A 125 5.03 -23.93 1.26
C ALA A 125 6.02 -23.05 0.44
N ASP A 126 6.51 -21.95 1.01
CA ASP A 126 7.37 -20.98 0.34
C ASP A 126 8.81 -21.11 0.84
N PRO A 127 9.76 -21.56 -0.03
CA PRO A 127 11.15 -21.77 0.35
C PRO A 127 11.96 -20.47 0.54
N THR A 128 11.38 -19.31 0.29
CA THR A 128 12.09 -18.02 0.39
C THR A 128 12.65 -17.82 1.80
N PRO A 129 13.96 -17.61 1.98
CA PRO A 129 14.55 -17.36 3.28
C PRO A 129 13.98 -16.10 3.94
N ARG A 130 13.59 -16.23 5.21
CA ARG A 130 13.06 -15.13 6.01
C ARG A 130 13.82 -15.02 7.33
N PRO A 131 14.71 -14.02 7.49
CA PRO A 131 15.56 -13.90 8.68
C PRO A 131 14.77 -13.93 10.00
N LEU A 132 13.63 -13.26 10.07
CA LEU A 132 12.80 -13.20 11.28
C LEU A 132 12.10 -14.54 11.62
N MET A 133 12.06 -15.49 10.67
CA MET A 133 11.44 -16.81 10.85
C MET A 133 12.47 -17.93 10.98
N ALA A 134 13.77 -17.61 10.89
CA ALA A 134 14.87 -18.57 11.04
C ALA A 134 15.11 -18.91 12.52
N VAL A 135 14.11 -19.50 13.17
CA VAL A 135 14.10 -19.83 14.60
C VAL A 135 13.60 -21.27 14.82
N ALA A 136 13.86 -21.84 16.01
CA ALA A 136 13.48 -23.22 16.34
C ALA A 136 11.95 -23.44 16.35
N ASN A 137 11.16 -22.43 16.68
CA ASN A 137 9.69 -22.49 16.68
C ASN A 137 9.08 -21.36 15.85
N PRO A 138 8.94 -21.55 14.52
CA PRO A 138 8.35 -20.53 13.64
C PRO A 138 6.91 -20.17 13.99
N ALA A 139 6.11 -21.11 14.51
CA ALA A 139 4.72 -20.84 14.87
C ALA A 139 4.61 -19.87 16.05
N ALA A 140 5.38 -20.08 17.11
CA ALA A 140 5.43 -19.16 18.24
C ALA A 140 5.97 -17.78 17.79
N ARG A 141 7.00 -17.77 16.96
CA ARG A 141 7.55 -16.51 16.43
C ARG A 141 6.54 -15.73 15.58
N LEU A 142 5.77 -16.41 14.75
CA LEU A 142 4.70 -15.79 13.98
C LEU A 142 3.64 -15.17 14.88
N ALA A 143 3.21 -15.90 15.93
CA ALA A 143 2.22 -15.40 16.89
C ALA A 143 2.71 -14.12 17.60
N GLU A 144 3.96 -14.10 18.08
CA GLU A 144 4.56 -12.89 18.67
C GLU A 144 4.58 -11.71 17.69
N LEU A 145 4.98 -11.93 16.44
CA LEU A 145 5.02 -10.88 15.42
C LEU A 145 3.61 -10.37 15.09
N LEU A 146 2.61 -11.24 15.08
CA LEU A 146 1.22 -10.87 14.82
C LEU A 146 0.66 -10.04 15.97
N GLU A 147 0.90 -10.45 17.23
CA GLU A 147 0.48 -9.69 18.42
C GLU A 147 1.04 -8.26 18.39
N GLN A 148 2.31 -8.10 18.03
CA GLN A 148 2.96 -6.80 17.94
C GLN A 148 2.46 -5.93 16.78
N ARG A 149 2.15 -6.55 15.60
CA ARG A 149 1.93 -5.81 14.36
C ARG A 149 0.47 -5.58 14.01
N ARG A 150 -0.46 -6.44 14.45
CA ARG A 150 -1.90 -6.25 14.20
C ARG A 150 -2.43 -4.92 14.72
N PRO A 151 -2.12 -4.47 15.97
CA PRO A 151 -2.57 -3.16 16.43
C PRO A 151 -2.01 -2.01 15.61
N LEU A 152 -0.79 -2.15 15.09
CA LEU A 152 -0.18 -1.14 14.22
C LEU A 152 -0.84 -1.14 12.84
N SER A 153 -1.07 -2.31 12.26
CA SER A 153 -1.73 -2.46 10.95
C SER A 153 -3.18 -1.98 10.96
N ALA A 154 -3.84 -1.97 12.12
CA ALA A 154 -5.20 -1.46 12.29
C ALA A 154 -5.35 0.06 12.01
N GLN A 155 -4.23 0.79 11.84
CA GLN A 155 -4.23 2.19 11.38
C GLN A 155 -4.47 2.33 9.88
N ALA A 156 -4.56 1.22 9.13
CA ALA A 156 -4.83 1.22 7.69
C ALA A 156 -6.22 1.77 7.37
N ASP A 157 -6.36 2.39 6.20
CA ASP A 157 -7.64 2.94 5.71
C ASP A 157 -8.66 1.84 5.38
N LEU A 158 -8.18 0.70 4.89
CA LEU A 158 -8.98 -0.49 4.60
C LEU A 158 -8.44 -1.72 5.30
N HIS A 159 -9.35 -2.53 5.85
CA HIS A 159 -9.05 -3.84 6.42
C HIS A 159 -9.72 -4.93 5.59
N ILE A 160 -8.92 -5.79 4.97
CA ILE A 160 -9.37 -6.91 4.13
C ILE A 160 -8.99 -8.22 4.81
N GLN A 161 -9.99 -8.94 5.27
CA GLN A 161 -9.81 -10.27 5.86
C GLN A 161 -9.51 -11.31 4.78
N GLN A 162 -8.44 -12.08 4.99
CA GLN A 162 -8.05 -13.16 4.10
C GLN A 162 -8.63 -14.48 4.61
N ASP A 163 -9.29 -15.22 3.72
CA ASP A 163 -9.86 -16.55 4.01
C ASP A 163 -9.23 -17.66 3.14
N GLY A 164 -8.16 -17.32 2.41
CA GLY A 164 -7.49 -18.25 1.50
C GLY A 164 -8.00 -18.20 0.05
N ARG A 165 -8.93 -17.30 -0.25
CA ARG A 165 -9.43 -17.11 -1.63
C ARG A 165 -8.30 -16.74 -2.62
N PRO A 166 -8.50 -16.97 -3.93
CA PRO A 166 -7.56 -16.58 -4.98
C PRO A 166 -7.24 -15.09 -4.97
N ALA A 167 -6.04 -14.74 -5.43
CA ALA A 167 -5.50 -13.39 -5.36
C ALA A 167 -6.30 -12.37 -6.20
N ASP A 168 -6.87 -12.79 -7.32
CA ASP A 168 -7.77 -11.99 -8.17
C ASP A 168 -9.06 -11.60 -7.44
N GLN A 169 -9.63 -12.52 -6.64
CA GLN A 169 -10.80 -12.25 -5.82
C GLN A 169 -10.48 -11.29 -4.66
N VAL A 170 -9.28 -11.38 -4.08
CA VAL A 170 -8.80 -10.41 -3.09
C VAL A 170 -8.68 -9.02 -3.73
N ALA A 171 -8.12 -8.93 -4.93
CA ALA A 171 -8.03 -7.67 -5.66
C ALA A 171 -9.42 -7.09 -5.96
N ALA A 172 -10.38 -7.92 -6.38
CA ALA A 172 -11.76 -7.50 -6.60
C ALA A 172 -12.41 -6.94 -5.32
N GLN A 173 -12.23 -7.62 -4.18
CA GLN A 173 -12.72 -7.14 -2.88
C GLN A 173 -12.12 -5.78 -2.49
N ILE A 174 -10.82 -5.58 -2.75
CA ILE A 174 -10.17 -4.28 -2.52
C ILE A 174 -10.82 -3.20 -3.40
N LEU A 175 -11.03 -3.48 -4.69
CA LEU A 175 -11.64 -2.52 -5.63
C LEU A 175 -13.06 -2.13 -5.23
N GLU A 176 -13.86 -3.07 -4.73
CA GLU A 176 -15.19 -2.82 -4.20
C GLU A 176 -15.18 -1.95 -2.93
N ALA A 177 -14.15 -2.12 -2.07
CA ALA A 177 -14.04 -1.38 -0.82
C ALA A 177 -13.40 0.01 -0.97
N LEU A 178 -12.51 0.22 -1.95
CA LEU A 178 -11.78 1.48 -2.17
C LEU A 178 -12.69 2.73 -2.22
N PRO A 179 -13.86 2.72 -2.87
CA PRO A 179 -14.74 3.90 -2.90
C PRO A 179 -15.15 4.43 -1.53
N SER A 180 -15.14 3.61 -0.49
CA SER A 180 -15.53 4.00 0.87
C SER A 180 -14.50 4.90 1.57
N VAL A 181 -13.23 4.84 1.16
CA VAL A 181 -12.12 5.59 1.77
C VAL A 181 -11.59 6.72 0.90
N ILE A 182 -11.93 6.71 -0.40
CA ILE A 182 -11.56 7.79 -1.31
C ILE A 182 -12.61 8.90 -1.20
N LYS A 183 -12.20 10.07 -0.71
CA LYS A 183 -13.09 11.24 -0.63
C LYS A 183 -13.65 11.57 -2.00
N GLN A 184 -14.98 11.76 -2.08
CA GLN A 184 -15.56 12.45 -3.24
C GLN A 184 -15.05 13.89 -3.20
N ARG A 185 -14.24 14.29 -4.15
CA ARG A 185 -13.97 15.72 -4.33
C ARG A 185 -15.26 16.39 -4.74
N SER A 186 -15.73 17.33 -3.91
CA SER A 186 -16.69 18.32 -4.34
C SER A 186 -16.11 19.01 -5.57
N ALA A 187 -16.91 19.19 -6.63
CA ALA A 187 -16.48 19.95 -7.79
C ALA A 187 -15.87 21.28 -7.31
N PRO A 188 -14.74 21.73 -7.88
CA PRO A 188 -14.18 23.02 -7.51
C PRO A 188 -15.27 24.08 -7.66
N PRO A 189 -15.37 25.03 -6.72
CA PRO A 189 -16.32 26.11 -6.84
C PRO A 189 -16.10 26.75 -8.22
N GLN A 190 -17.17 26.84 -9.03
CA GLN A 190 -17.12 27.55 -10.29
C GLN A 190 -16.80 29.00 -9.94
N HIS A 191 -15.53 29.38 -10.01
CA HIS A 191 -15.15 30.77 -10.02
C HIS A 191 -15.78 31.36 -11.30
N GLN A 192 -16.88 32.03 -11.18
CA GLN A 192 -17.30 33.00 -12.18
C GLN A 192 -16.18 34.03 -12.22
N LEU A 193 -15.40 33.98 -13.30
CA LEU A 193 -14.46 35.04 -13.64
C LEU A 193 -15.35 36.27 -13.93
N GLU A 194 -15.52 37.13 -12.95
CA GLU A 194 -15.96 38.50 -13.22
C GLU A 194 -14.86 39.16 -14.06
N VAL A 195 -15.13 39.29 -15.35
CA VAL A 195 -14.30 40.09 -16.25
C VAL A 195 -14.49 41.54 -15.83
N VAL A 196 -13.57 42.05 -15.01
CA VAL A 196 -13.46 43.47 -14.73
C VAL A 196 -12.85 44.11 -15.97
N ASN A 197 -13.65 44.77 -16.77
CA ASN A 197 -13.15 45.59 -17.87
C ASN A 197 -12.40 46.78 -17.27
N GLU A 198 -11.21 47.07 -17.83
CA GLU A 198 -10.29 48.15 -17.39
C GLU A 198 -10.88 49.58 -17.48
N ALA A 199 -12.15 49.73 -17.83
CA ALA A 199 -12.81 51.02 -18.03
C ALA A 199 -13.73 51.47 -16.88
N GLY A 200 -13.76 50.82 -15.72
CA GLY A 200 -14.38 51.37 -14.49
C GLY A 200 -15.87 51.75 -14.55
N GLU A 201 -16.61 51.41 -15.61
CA GLU A 201 -18.02 51.73 -15.74
C GLU A 201 -18.94 50.55 -15.39
N ARG A 202 -19.73 50.72 -14.35
CA ARG A 202 -20.81 49.79 -14.01
C ARG A 202 -21.91 49.89 -15.05
N GLY A 203 -21.94 48.95 -15.99
CA GLY A 203 -23.04 48.83 -16.94
C GLY A 203 -24.35 48.47 -16.25
N ARG A 204 -25.37 49.30 -16.39
CA ARG A 204 -26.73 49.06 -15.92
C ARG A 204 -27.32 47.87 -16.69
N SER A 205 -27.94 46.95 -15.91
CA SER A 205 -28.82 45.91 -16.41
C SER A 205 -29.91 46.48 -17.31
N ILE A 206 -30.05 45.94 -18.50
CA ILE A 206 -31.22 46.15 -19.35
C ILE A 206 -31.92 44.79 -19.48
N ASN A 207 -33.22 44.80 -19.26
CA ASN A 207 -34.23 43.72 -19.29
C ASN A 207 -34.07 42.67 -20.37
#